data_aac557d3f4e345aaf8f3ad804048aee9
#
_entry.id   aac557d3f4e345aaf8f3ad804048aee9
#
_cell.length_a   1.000
_cell.length_b   1.000
_cell.length_c   1.000
_cell.angle_alpha   90.00
_cell.angle_beta   90.00
_cell.angle_gamma   90.00
#
_symmetry.space_group_name_H-M   'P 1'
#
loop_
_entity.id
_entity.type
_entity.pdbx_description
1 polymer ?
#
loop_
_entity_poly.entity_id
_entity_poly.type
_entity_poly.pdbx_seq_one_letter_code
_entity_poly.pdbx_strand_id
1 'polypeptide(L)'
;MNKTIALASMIVLTVILGCKKVQETEVVARTSLKKKQVIYQVFTRLFGNTNSTNKPWGTIEENGVGKFNDFTDKALKEIKDLGVTHIWYTGVPHHDVITDYTEFGISMDDPDVVKGRAGSPYAVKDYYNVNPDLAVDVNNRLGEFKALIERSHKAGLKVVIDIVPNHVARNYEGLTNPEGVVDFGANDDKSVTYNVNNNFYYNPDESFKVPVWENNYSPLGDEKHPLEDGEFDENPAKWTGNGSRLSQPKMNDWYETVKINYGIAPDGTKDFDELPEGFENKDYKAHLQFWKDKKIPDSWKKFKDIALYWLDMGVDGFRFDMAEMVPVEFWSYMNSNIKNKNPEAFLLAEVYNPSLYRDYIKKGKMDYLYDKVQLYDTLKHVMQGHGKTDNIPPIQEDLKDIEHHMLHFLENHDEQRIASPEFAGNAKKGKPAMVVSATISTSPTMIYFGQELGEPGAEDAGFGKPSRTSIFDYIGVPTLQRWVNNKQFDGGQSTAEEKELRDFYKRLLNFTINSTALAGNYQDIHLYNRKHTNNYSDRVLSFVRWSIEEKLIVISNFDDSNSYEFNLEIPQELINTLSLKDGVYTVKDELYGKYKSSLNIKNSTGTINIKINPLESFILKIY
;
A
#
# COMPACT_ATOMS: atom_id res chain seq x y z
N MET A 1 -16.50 12.71 -92.84
CA MET A 1 -17.25 11.87 -91.86
C MET A 1 -16.78 12.18 -90.49
N ASN A 2 -17.57 12.92 -89.73
CA ASN A 2 -17.90 12.96 -88.27
C ASN A 2 -16.82 12.52 -87.31
N LYS A 3 -16.55 13.28 -86.25
CA LYS A 3 -17.42 13.84 -85.17
C LYS A 3 -16.67 14.88 -84.37
N THR A 4 -17.38 15.92 -84.04
CA THR A 4 -17.16 17.04 -83.09
C THR A 4 -16.95 16.53 -81.64
N ILE A 5 -15.99 17.14 -80.92
CA ILE A 5 -16.02 17.14 -79.48
C ILE A 5 -15.77 18.57 -79.02
N ALA A 6 -16.73 19.11 -78.25
CA ALA A 6 -16.73 20.43 -77.67
C ALA A 6 -15.82 20.48 -76.45
N LEU A 7 -15.02 21.55 -76.32
CA LEU A 7 -14.20 21.90 -75.12
C LEU A 7 -14.98 22.88 -74.31
N ALA A 8 -15.40 22.50 -73.11
CA ALA A 8 -15.99 23.42 -72.12
C ALA A 8 -14.88 23.92 -71.19
N SER A 9 -14.63 25.22 -71.26
CA SER A 9 -13.74 25.95 -70.33
C SER A 9 -14.42 26.15 -69.00
N MET A 10 -13.81 25.62 -67.93
CA MET A 10 -14.25 25.87 -66.57
C MET A 10 -13.27 26.85 -65.90
N ILE A 11 -13.76 28.03 -65.59
CA ILE A 11 -13.05 29.08 -64.83
C ILE A 11 -13.04 28.65 -63.35
N VAL A 12 -11.84 28.45 -62.80
CA VAL A 12 -11.66 28.22 -61.33
C VAL A 12 -11.47 29.55 -60.64
N LEU A 13 -12.45 29.96 -59.87
CA LEU A 13 -12.40 31.11 -58.98
C LEU A 13 -11.75 30.67 -57.65
N THR A 14 -10.51 31.11 -57.39
CA THR A 14 -9.81 30.80 -56.15
C THR A 14 -10.31 31.72 -55.05
N VAL A 15 -11.14 31.21 -54.13
CA VAL A 15 -11.50 31.88 -52.90
C VAL A 15 -10.53 31.45 -51.80
N ILE A 16 -9.67 32.35 -51.33
CA ILE A 16 -8.81 32.17 -50.16
C ILE A 16 -9.67 32.33 -48.92
N LEU A 17 -10.09 31.22 -48.32
CA LEU A 17 -10.66 31.19 -46.99
C LEU A 17 -9.56 30.80 -45.98
N GLY A 18 -9.18 31.73 -45.15
CA GLY A 18 -8.28 31.50 -44.00
C GLY A 18 -8.93 30.52 -43.03
N CYS A 19 -8.43 29.30 -42.96
CA CYS A 19 -8.77 28.36 -41.88
C CYS A 19 -8.12 28.79 -40.58
N LYS A 20 -8.90 29.38 -39.68
CA LYS A 20 -8.60 29.30 -38.25
C LYS A 20 -8.65 27.81 -37.85
N LYS A 21 -7.51 27.26 -37.40
CA LYS A 21 -7.47 25.97 -36.72
C LYS A 21 -8.35 26.07 -35.47
N VAL A 22 -9.54 25.52 -35.54
CA VAL A 22 -10.30 25.15 -34.36
C VAL A 22 -9.57 23.91 -33.81
N GLN A 23 -8.96 24.04 -32.63
CA GLN A 23 -8.54 22.88 -31.85
C GLN A 23 -9.80 22.06 -31.54
N GLU A 24 -9.94 20.95 -32.20
CA GLU A 24 -10.87 19.89 -31.77
C GLU A 24 -10.39 19.44 -30.39
N THR A 25 -11.13 19.84 -29.37
CA THR A 25 -11.09 19.20 -28.07
C THR A 25 -11.56 17.77 -28.29
N GLU A 26 -10.65 16.79 -28.22
CA GLU A 26 -11.00 15.38 -28.19
C GLU A 26 -12.03 15.18 -27.06
N VAL A 27 -13.24 14.85 -27.46
CA VAL A 27 -14.25 14.30 -26.58
C VAL A 27 -13.76 12.92 -26.19
N VAL A 28 -13.04 12.85 -25.06
CA VAL A 28 -12.65 11.60 -24.43
C VAL A 28 -13.93 10.79 -24.21
N ALA A 29 -14.04 9.68 -24.94
CA ALA A 29 -15.12 8.73 -24.79
C ALA A 29 -15.33 8.45 -23.29
N ARG A 30 -16.59 8.39 -22.84
CA ARG A 30 -17.02 8.04 -21.48
C ARG A 30 -16.48 6.64 -21.12
N THR A 31 -15.23 6.52 -20.73
CA THR A 31 -14.78 5.47 -19.83
C THR A 31 -15.46 5.75 -18.50
N SER A 32 -16.20 4.80 -17.98
CA SER A 32 -16.76 4.87 -16.62
C SER A 32 -15.63 5.29 -15.69
N LEU A 33 -15.72 6.45 -15.05
CA LEU A 33 -14.73 6.95 -14.11
C LEU A 33 -14.45 5.83 -13.10
N LYS A 34 -13.21 5.37 -13.03
CA LYS A 34 -12.81 4.30 -12.11
C LYS A 34 -13.05 4.83 -10.69
N LYS A 35 -13.98 4.22 -9.97
CA LYS A 35 -14.32 4.64 -8.60
C LYS A 35 -13.09 4.54 -7.72
N LYS A 36 -12.97 5.45 -6.75
CA LYS A 36 -11.90 5.44 -5.75
C LYS A 36 -11.92 4.12 -4.97
N GLN A 37 -10.73 3.61 -4.65
CA GLN A 37 -10.55 2.35 -3.92
C GLN A 37 -10.09 2.67 -2.49
N VAL A 38 -10.52 1.86 -1.53
CA VAL A 38 -10.09 1.92 -0.14
C VAL A 38 -9.56 0.55 0.26
N ILE A 39 -8.32 0.52 0.71
CA ILE A 39 -7.63 -0.68 1.15
C ILE A 39 -7.63 -0.71 2.69
N TYR A 40 -8.03 -1.83 3.28
CA TYR A 40 -7.88 -2.11 4.69
C TYR A 40 -6.75 -3.12 4.88
N GLN A 41 -5.59 -2.65 5.33
CA GLN A 41 -4.50 -3.53 5.68
C GLN A 41 -4.77 -4.11 7.07
N VAL A 42 -4.77 -5.43 7.18
CA VAL A 42 -4.98 -6.14 8.44
C VAL A 42 -3.87 -7.14 8.70
N PHE A 43 -3.26 -7.05 9.88
CA PHE A 43 -2.30 -8.06 10.30
C PHE A 43 -3.07 -9.30 10.79
N THR A 44 -3.04 -10.37 9.98
CA THR A 44 -3.99 -11.50 10.08
C THR A 44 -3.97 -12.16 11.46
N ARG A 45 -2.78 -12.42 12.01
CA ARG A 45 -2.63 -13.07 13.33
C ARG A 45 -3.05 -12.21 14.53
N LEU A 46 -3.20 -10.89 14.35
CA LEU A 46 -3.57 -9.98 15.45
C LEU A 46 -5.06 -9.65 15.47
N PHE A 47 -5.75 -9.73 14.31
CA PHE A 47 -7.13 -9.23 14.16
C PHE A 47 -8.14 -9.91 15.10
N GLY A 48 -8.13 -11.22 15.19
CA GLY A 48 -9.09 -11.99 16.01
C GLY A 48 -8.56 -12.34 17.41
N ASN A 49 -7.34 -11.94 17.75
CA ASN A 49 -6.75 -12.25 19.04
C ASN A 49 -7.46 -11.48 20.17
N THR A 50 -8.12 -12.20 21.07
CA THR A 50 -8.81 -11.65 22.24
C THR A 50 -8.03 -11.82 23.54
N ASN A 51 -6.84 -12.44 23.50
CA ASN A 51 -5.96 -12.57 24.67
C ASN A 51 -5.25 -11.23 24.93
N SER A 52 -5.33 -10.73 26.16
CA SER A 52 -4.78 -9.44 26.61
C SER A 52 -3.59 -9.58 27.55
N THR A 53 -2.95 -10.75 27.61
CA THR A 53 -1.80 -11.00 28.50
C THR A 53 -0.61 -10.14 28.11
N ASN A 54 -0.28 -10.05 26.83
CA ASN A 54 0.80 -9.23 26.25
C ASN A 54 2.12 -9.36 27.03
N LYS A 55 2.51 -10.60 27.37
CA LYS A 55 3.80 -10.87 27.99
C LYS A 55 4.92 -10.62 26.97
N PRO A 56 5.93 -9.80 27.27
CA PRO A 56 7.11 -9.70 26.41
C PRO A 56 7.71 -11.08 26.14
N TRP A 57 8.01 -11.38 24.86
CA TRP A 57 8.50 -12.70 24.43
C TRP A 57 7.54 -13.87 24.74
N GLY A 58 6.26 -13.60 24.95
CA GLY A 58 5.27 -14.62 25.28
C GLY A 58 5.02 -15.60 24.12
N THR A 59 4.75 -16.86 24.50
CA THR A 59 4.39 -17.92 23.54
C THR A 59 2.99 -17.70 22.95
N ILE A 60 2.64 -18.48 21.94
CA ILE A 60 1.30 -18.45 21.34
C ILE A 60 0.21 -18.83 22.38
N GLU A 61 0.52 -19.72 23.34
CA GLU A 61 -0.39 -20.11 24.42
C GLU A 61 -0.57 -19.00 25.44
N GLU A 62 0.49 -18.22 25.74
CA GLU A 62 0.45 -17.12 26.69
C GLU A 62 -0.25 -15.90 26.14
N ASN A 63 0.06 -15.50 24.91
CA ASN A 63 -0.40 -14.23 24.31
C ASN A 63 -1.54 -14.41 23.29
N GLY A 64 -1.78 -15.64 22.84
CA GLY A 64 -2.82 -15.93 21.87
C GLY A 64 -2.49 -15.48 20.45
N VAL A 65 -3.33 -15.89 19.51
CA VAL A 65 -3.22 -15.55 18.09
C VAL A 65 -4.60 -15.51 17.45
N GLY A 66 -4.81 -14.61 16.50
CA GLY A 66 -5.99 -14.59 15.64
C GLY A 66 -5.92 -15.65 14.54
N LYS A 67 -7.07 -16.09 14.07
CA LYS A 67 -7.24 -17.17 13.10
C LYS A 67 -7.99 -16.71 11.86
N PHE A 68 -7.82 -17.39 10.72
CA PHE A 68 -8.62 -17.17 9.51
C PHE A 68 -10.13 -17.20 9.79
N ASN A 69 -10.54 -18.05 10.72
CA ASN A 69 -11.94 -18.22 11.09
C ASN A 69 -12.49 -17.09 11.97
N ASP A 70 -11.65 -16.20 12.49
CA ASP A 70 -12.08 -14.98 13.20
C ASP A 70 -12.62 -13.91 12.25
N PHE A 71 -12.26 -13.97 10.97
CA PHE A 71 -12.88 -13.13 9.93
C PHE A 71 -14.25 -13.68 9.54
N THR A 72 -15.19 -13.60 10.48
CA THR A 72 -16.58 -14.04 10.29
C THR A 72 -17.33 -13.16 9.27
N ASP A 73 -18.48 -13.63 8.77
CA ASP A 73 -19.36 -12.81 7.91
C ASP A 73 -19.69 -11.46 8.57
N LYS A 74 -19.83 -11.40 9.91
CA LYS A 74 -20.08 -10.16 10.65
C LYS A 74 -18.84 -9.26 10.68
N ALA A 75 -17.67 -9.79 10.98
CA ALA A 75 -16.42 -9.04 10.96
C ALA A 75 -16.17 -8.41 9.59
N LEU A 76 -16.28 -9.20 8.53
CA LEU A 76 -16.10 -8.74 7.14
C LEU A 76 -17.14 -7.69 6.73
N LYS A 77 -18.39 -7.85 7.18
CA LYS A 77 -19.44 -6.84 6.97
C LYS A 77 -19.09 -5.52 7.64
N GLU A 78 -18.61 -5.54 8.88
CA GLU A 78 -18.21 -4.32 9.61
C GLU A 78 -17.00 -3.62 8.97
N ILE A 79 -16.06 -4.38 8.40
CA ILE A 79 -14.96 -3.83 7.58
C ILE A 79 -15.52 -3.23 6.29
N LYS A 80 -16.42 -3.93 5.60
CA LYS A 80 -17.09 -3.41 4.40
C LYS A 80 -17.87 -2.12 4.67
N ASP A 81 -18.57 -2.05 5.79
CA ASP A 81 -19.38 -0.90 6.21
C ASP A 81 -18.54 0.37 6.49
N LEU A 82 -17.22 0.23 6.72
CA LEU A 82 -16.29 1.37 6.75
C LEU A 82 -16.12 2.06 5.38
N GLY A 83 -16.55 1.43 4.29
CA GLY A 83 -16.29 1.91 2.93
C GLY A 83 -15.11 1.20 2.24
N VAL A 84 -14.64 0.09 2.81
CA VAL A 84 -13.52 -0.69 2.28
C VAL A 84 -13.91 -1.42 0.99
N THR A 85 -12.99 -1.47 0.04
CA THR A 85 -13.15 -2.18 -1.24
C THR A 85 -12.22 -3.39 -1.36
N HIS A 86 -11.03 -3.30 -0.76
CA HIS A 86 -10.00 -4.34 -0.76
C HIS A 86 -9.53 -4.58 0.67
N ILE A 87 -9.33 -5.84 1.02
CA ILE A 87 -8.68 -6.22 2.27
C ILE A 87 -7.32 -6.84 1.95
N TRP A 88 -6.27 -6.28 2.56
CA TRP A 88 -4.93 -6.82 2.46
C TRP A 88 -4.62 -7.59 3.72
N TYR A 89 -4.59 -8.92 3.61
CA TYR A 89 -4.22 -9.84 4.66
C TYR A 89 -2.69 -9.94 4.73
N THR A 90 -2.07 -9.26 5.70
CA THR A 90 -0.62 -9.32 5.93
C THR A 90 -0.25 -10.57 6.71
N GLY A 91 0.87 -11.21 6.34
CA GLY A 91 1.44 -12.37 7.06
C GLY A 91 0.78 -13.71 6.72
N VAL A 92 0.17 -13.83 5.55
CA VAL A 92 -0.51 -15.07 5.11
C VAL A 92 0.45 -16.15 4.63
N PRO A 93 1.44 -15.90 3.73
CA PRO A 93 2.38 -16.93 3.31
C PRO A 93 3.10 -17.55 4.50
N HIS A 94 3.40 -18.84 4.42
CA HIS A 94 4.11 -19.55 5.48
C HIS A 94 5.51 -18.96 5.66
N HIS A 95 5.78 -18.39 6.81
CA HIS A 95 7.06 -17.81 7.22
C HIS A 95 7.57 -18.52 8.47
N ASP A 96 8.83 -18.34 8.81
CA ASP A 96 9.45 -18.94 9.99
C ASP A 96 8.71 -18.53 11.27
N VAL A 97 8.49 -19.50 12.17
CA VAL A 97 7.87 -19.31 13.49
C VAL A 97 8.53 -20.24 14.50
N ILE A 98 8.58 -19.84 15.78
CA ILE A 98 9.20 -20.64 16.84
C ILE A 98 8.25 -21.70 17.42
N THR A 99 6.94 -21.55 17.21
CA THR A 99 5.95 -22.55 17.65
C THR A 99 6.22 -23.90 16.97
N ASP A 100 6.26 -24.97 17.77
CA ASP A 100 6.54 -26.33 17.28
C ASP A 100 5.32 -26.92 16.54
N TYR A 101 5.48 -27.15 15.26
CA TYR A 101 4.50 -27.80 14.38
C TYR A 101 5.01 -29.14 13.80
N THR A 102 6.02 -29.74 14.41
CA THR A 102 6.62 -31.00 13.92
C THR A 102 5.64 -32.16 13.84
N GLU A 103 4.62 -32.19 14.71
CA GLU A 103 3.53 -33.18 14.65
C GLU A 103 2.70 -33.09 13.36
N PHE A 104 2.71 -31.93 12.67
CA PHE A 104 2.05 -31.69 11.39
C PHE A 104 3.00 -31.84 10.19
N GLY A 105 4.23 -32.32 10.42
CA GLY A 105 5.24 -32.48 9.38
C GLY A 105 5.91 -31.17 8.94
N ILE A 106 5.81 -30.11 9.75
CA ILE A 106 6.49 -28.83 9.54
C ILE A 106 7.80 -28.86 10.33
N SER A 107 8.92 -28.56 9.68
CA SER A 107 10.23 -28.48 10.33
C SER A 107 10.26 -27.35 11.37
N MET A 108 10.91 -27.60 12.51
CA MET A 108 11.13 -26.58 13.55
C MET A 108 12.09 -25.51 13.01
N ASP A 109 11.78 -24.26 13.28
CA ASP A 109 12.62 -23.14 12.91
C ASP A 109 13.60 -22.78 14.03
N ASP A 110 14.79 -22.30 13.63
CA ASP A 110 15.91 -22.05 14.50
C ASP A 110 15.87 -20.59 15.01
N PRO A 111 15.76 -20.34 16.34
CA PRO A 111 15.70 -19.00 16.91
C PRO A 111 16.88 -18.10 16.53
N ASP A 112 18.04 -18.66 16.25
CA ASP A 112 19.24 -17.90 15.86
C ASP A 112 19.11 -17.24 14.47
N VAL A 113 18.11 -17.65 13.69
CA VAL A 113 17.78 -17.06 12.37
C VAL A 113 16.29 -16.69 12.21
N VAL A 114 15.59 -16.48 13.32
CA VAL A 114 14.20 -16.00 13.34
C VAL A 114 14.10 -14.72 14.18
N LYS A 115 13.28 -13.77 13.79
CA LYS A 115 13.05 -12.51 14.54
C LYS A 115 11.75 -12.59 15.33
N GLY A 116 11.85 -12.55 16.65
CA GLY A 116 10.71 -12.71 17.57
C GLY A 116 10.14 -14.12 17.55
N ARG A 117 9.16 -14.40 18.44
CA ARG A 117 8.58 -15.74 18.54
C ARG A 117 7.65 -16.09 17.38
N ALA A 118 6.93 -15.12 16.89
CA ALA A 118 5.98 -15.30 15.80
C ALA A 118 6.62 -15.12 14.42
N GLY A 119 7.92 -14.88 14.36
CA GLY A 119 8.70 -14.71 13.14
C GLY A 119 8.34 -13.50 12.32
N SER A 120 9.17 -13.16 11.36
CA SER A 120 8.92 -12.11 10.39
C SER A 120 7.97 -12.60 9.28
N PRO A 121 6.86 -11.93 9.02
CA PRO A 121 5.98 -12.28 7.88
C PRO A 121 6.68 -12.13 6.52
N TYR A 122 7.86 -11.50 6.52
CA TYR A 122 8.71 -11.28 5.34
C TYR A 122 9.86 -12.28 5.21
N ALA A 123 10.06 -13.18 6.17
CA ALA A 123 10.93 -14.35 6.05
C ALA A 123 10.12 -15.57 5.58
N VAL A 124 9.66 -15.53 4.32
CA VAL A 124 8.77 -16.57 3.78
C VAL A 124 9.53 -17.89 3.60
N LYS A 125 9.04 -18.94 4.25
CA LYS A 125 9.58 -20.31 4.24
C LYS A 125 8.95 -21.18 3.14
N ASP A 126 7.67 -21.01 2.86
CA ASP A 126 6.94 -21.76 1.84
C ASP A 126 5.90 -20.87 1.16
N TYR A 127 6.05 -20.62 -0.13
CA TYR A 127 5.13 -19.80 -0.93
C TYR A 127 3.87 -20.53 -1.37
N TYR A 128 3.82 -21.84 -1.28
CA TYR A 128 2.67 -22.65 -1.71
C TYR A 128 1.75 -23.05 -0.56
N ASN A 129 2.02 -22.52 0.64
CA ASN A 129 1.20 -22.73 1.82
C ASN A 129 1.06 -21.45 2.66
N VAL A 130 0.26 -21.55 3.71
CA VAL A 130 -0.03 -20.43 4.63
C VAL A 130 0.54 -20.72 6.02
N ASN A 131 0.79 -19.64 6.78
CA ASN A 131 1.30 -19.72 8.14
C ASN A 131 0.40 -20.61 9.02
N PRO A 132 0.96 -21.65 9.68
CA PRO A 132 0.21 -22.58 10.52
C PRO A 132 -0.46 -21.90 11.72
N ASP A 133 0.11 -20.82 12.25
CA ASP A 133 -0.48 -20.05 13.36
C ASP A 133 -1.91 -19.59 13.05
N LEU A 134 -2.22 -19.34 11.79
CA LEU A 134 -3.47 -18.70 11.36
C LEU A 134 -4.64 -19.67 11.23
N ALA A 135 -4.38 -20.97 11.25
CA ALA A 135 -5.41 -21.99 11.09
C ALA A 135 -5.90 -22.52 12.44
N VAL A 136 -7.14 -22.94 12.51
CA VAL A 136 -7.70 -23.73 13.60
C VAL A 136 -7.28 -25.20 13.43
N ASP A 137 -7.33 -25.70 12.20
CA ASP A 137 -6.82 -27.01 11.82
C ASP A 137 -5.58 -26.83 10.93
N VAL A 138 -4.40 -27.07 11.50
CA VAL A 138 -3.11 -26.89 10.83
C VAL A 138 -3.00 -27.77 9.58
N ASN A 139 -3.56 -28.98 9.58
CA ASN A 139 -3.57 -29.85 8.40
C ASN A 139 -4.43 -29.32 7.26
N ASN A 140 -5.47 -28.55 7.59
CA ASN A 140 -6.38 -27.94 6.61
C ASN A 140 -6.14 -26.43 6.42
N ARG A 141 -5.00 -25.88 6.84
CA ARG A 141 -4.72 -24.43 6.86
C ARG A 141 -4.95 -23.74 5.53
N LEU A 142 -4.55 -24.37 4.43
CA LEU A 142 -4.77 -23.83 3.08
C LEU A 142 -6.27 -23.79 2.72
N GLY A 143 -7.03 -24.83 3.14
CA GLY A 143 -8.49 -24.85 2.98
C GLY A 143 -9.20 -23.77 3.79
N GLU A 144 -8.73 -23.49 5.01
CA GLU A 144 -9.28 -22.40 5.85
C GLU A 144 -9.01 -21.02 5.20
N PHE A 145 -7.84 -20.81 4.62
CA PHE A 145 -7.54 -19.55 3.91
C PHE A 145 -8.39 -19.43 2.64
N LYS A 146 -8.56 -20.49 1.86
CA LYS A 146 -9.46 -20.50 0.70
C LYS A 146 -10.89 -20.13 1.09
N ALA A 147 -11.38 -20.71 2.19
CA ALA A 147 -12.70 -20.36 2.73
C ALA A 147 -12.78 -18.89 3.19
N LEU A 148 -11.67 -18.28 3.68
CA LEU A 148 -11.61 -16.87 4.00
C LEU A 148 -11.71 -15.99 2.73
N ILE A 149 -11.01 -16.34 1.64
CA ILE A 149 -11.12 -15.66 0.35
C ILE A 149 -12.59 -15.66 -0.11
N GLU A 150 -13.25 -16.81 -0.09
CA GLU A 150 -14.65 -16.94 -0.49
C GLU A 150 -15.59 -16.09 0.39
N ARG A 151 -15.38 -16.06 1.73
CA ARG A 151 -16.16 -15.20 2.64
C ARG A 151 -15.92 -13.71 2.36
N SER A 152 -14.69 -13.33 2.06
CA SER A 152 -14.34 -11.93 1.71
C SER A 152 -15.04 -11.49 0.43
N HIS A 153 -15.01 -12.33 -0.60
CA HIS A 153 -15.74 -12.10 -1.86
C HIS A 153 -17.26 -11.99 -1.65
N LYS A 154 -17.84 -12.88 -0.83
CA LYS A 154 -19.27 -12.82 -0.47
C LYS A 154 -19.63 -11.51 0.24
N ALA A 155 -18.71 -10.95 1.04
CA ALA A 155 -18.88 -9.63 1.66
C ALA A 155 -18.65 -8.46 0.68
N GLY A 156 -18.26 -8.71 -0.57
CA GLY A 156 -17.96 -7.70 -1.59
C GLY A 156 -16.59 -7.03 -1.38
N LEU A 157 -15.64 -7.74 -0.79
CA LEU A 157 -14.25 -7.33 -0.59
C LEU A 157 -13.34 -8.11 -1.54
N LYS A 158 -12.42 -7.43 -2.20
CA LYS A 158 -11.32 -8.05 -2.93
C LYS A 158 -10.17 -8.37 -1.99
N VAL A 159 -9.44 -9.46 -2.26
CA VAL A 159 -8.37 -9.98 -1.41
C VAL A 159 -7.00 -9.68 -1.98
N VAL A 160 -6.12 -9.10 -1.16
CA VAL A 160 -4.71 -8.83 -1.47
C VAL A 160 -3.84 -9.53 -0.44
N ILE A 161 -2.72 -10.11 -0.87
CA ILE A 161 -1.69 -10.70 0.01
C ILE A 161 -0.31 -10.18 -0.36
N ASP A 162 0.67 -10.38 0.54
CA ASP A 162 2.07 -10.05 0.26
C ASP A 162 2.74 -11.10 -0.62
N ILE A 163 3.63 -10.66 -1.51
CA ILE A 163 4.73 -11.44 -2.08
C ILE A 163 6.02 -10.68 -1.79
N VAL A 164 7.06 -11.40 -1.35
CA VAL A 164 8.36 -10.87 -0.92
C VAL A 164 9.45 -11.30 -1.91
N PRO A 165 9.60 -10.65 -3.08
CA PRO A 165 10.48 -11.19 -4.11
C PRO A 165 11.97 -10.93 -3.83
N ASN A 166 12.30 -9.91 -3.04
CA ASN A 166 13.69 -9.56 -2.78
C ASN A 166 14.47 -10.63 -1.99
N HIS A 167 13.79 -11.40 -1.13
CA HIS A 167 14.39 -12.38 -0.23
C HIS A 167 13.39 -13.46 0.19
N VAL A 168 13.88 -14.53 0.78
CA VAL A 168 13.10 -15.59 1.43
C VAL A 168 13.77 -15.97 2.76
N ALA A 169 13.11 -16.79 3.58
CA ALA A 169 13.70 -17.34 4.78
C ALA A 169 15.00 -18.10 4.49
N ARG A 170 15.93 -18.13 5.46
CA ARG A 170 17.20 -18.82 5.30
C ARG A 170 17.04 -20.31 5.09
N ASN A 171 16.05 -20.92 5.76
CA ASN A 171 15.65 -22.31 5.66
C ASN A 171 14.46 -22.53 4.73
N TYR A 172 14.37 -21.83 3.59
CA TYR A 172 13.27 -21.99 2.64
C TYR A 172 13.03 -23.48 2.32
N GLU A 173 11.82 -23.97 2.57
CA GLU A 173 11.40 -25.35 2.40
C GLU A 173 9.91 -25.41 1.99
N GLY A 174 9.65 -25.81 0.75
CA GLY A 174 8.29 -26.02 0.26
C GLY A 174 7.76 -27.37 0.72
N LEU A 175 6.87 -27.37 1.69
CA LEU A 175 6.29 -28.59 2.28
C LEU A 175 5.21 -29.22 1.43
N THR A 176 4.51 -28.43 0.61
CA THR A 176 3.37 -28.86 -0.20
C THR A 176 3.43 -28.32 -1.62
N ASN A 177 4.61 -28.36 -2.22
CA ASN A 177 4.81 -27.87 -3.57
C ASN A 177 3.86 -28.55 -4.57
N PRO A 178 3.27 -27.82 -5.51
CA PRO A 178 2.60 -28.41 -6.67
C PRO A 178 3.52 -29.35 -7.45
N GLU A 179 2.94 -30.30 -8.19
CA GLU A 179 3.71 -31.24 -9.01
C GLU A 179 4.65 -30.50 -9.97
N GLY A 180 5.93 -30.88 -9.96
CA GLY A 180 6.98 -30.29 -10.81
C GLY A 180 7.59 -28.99 -10.27
N VAL A 181 7.09 -28.44 -9.15
CA VAL A 181 7.70 -27.30 -8.48
C VAL A 181 8.90 -27.73 -7.65
N VAL A 182 10.01 -27.01 -7.81
CA VAL A 182 11.28 -27.24 -7.10
C VAL A 182 11.59 -26.00 -6.27
N ASP A 183 12.03 -26.21 -5.03
CA ASP A 183 12.36 -25.14 -4.09
C ASP A 183 13.42 -24.17 -4.61
N PHE A 184 13.43 -22.96 -4.07
CA PHE A 184 14.54 -22.02 -4.29
C PHE A 184 15.84 -22.65 -3.80
N GLY A 185 16.88 -22.54 -4.62
CA GLY A 185 18.23 -23.04 -4.31
C GLY A 185 18.46 -24.54 -4.48
N ALA A 186 17.42 -25.34 -4.75
CA ALA A 186 17.58 -26.81 -4.85
C ALA A 186 18.47 -27.24 -6.03
N ASN A 187 18.49 -26.48 -7.11
CA ASN A 187 19.28 -26.75 -8.30
C ASN A 187 20.50 -25.82 -8.45
N ASP A 188 20.82 -25.03 -7.42
CA ASP A 188 21.89 -24.03 -7.49
C ASP A 188 23.27 -24.68 -7.52
N ASP A 189 24.16 -24.14 -8.35
CA ASP A 189 25.60 -24.41 -8.29
C ASP A 189 26.20 -23.64 -7.11
N LYS A 190 26.39 -24.34 -6.00
CA LYS A 190 26.91 -23.78 -4.75
C LYS A 190 28.42 -23.59 -4.75
N SER A 191 29.13 -24.04 -5.81
CA SER A 191 30.58 -23.92 -5.95
C SER A 191 31.04 -22.54 -6.46
N VAL A 192 30.06 -21.67 -6.86
CA VAL A 192 30.32 -20.33 -7.40
C VAL A 192 29.51 -19.28 -6.65
N THR A 193 30.02 -18.06 -6.57
CA THR A 193 29.31 -16.95 -5.94
C THR A 193 28.04 -16.59 -6.72
N TYR A 194 28.06 -16.72 -8.04
CA TYR A 194 27.01 -16.33 -8.93
C TYR A 194 26.90 -17.26 -10.15
N ASN A 195 25.67 -17.60 -10.50
CA ASN A 195 25.29 -18.15 -11.80
C ASN A 195 23.90 -17.58 -12.14
N VAL A 196 23.64 -17.23 -13.39
CA VAL A 196 22.36 -16.62 -13.81
C VAL A 196 21.12 -17.43 -13.44
N ASN A 197 21.25 -18.75 -13.36
CA ASN A 197 20.15 -19.65 -12.99
C ASN A 197 20.15 -20.07 -11.51
N ASN A 198 21.16 -19.67 -10.72
CA ASN A 198 21.08 -19.82 -9.28
C ASN A 198 20.00 -18.91 -8.70
N ASN A 199 19.28 -19.40 -7.72
CA ASN A 199 18.28 -18.61 -7.00
C ASN A 199 18.90 -17.71 -5.94
N PHE A 200 20.11 -18.07 -5.44
CA PHE A 200 20.85 -17.35 -4.40
C PHE A 200 22.25 -16.97 -4.85
N TYR A 201 22.86 -16.06 -4.08
CA TYR A 201 24.29 -15.77 -4.12
C TYR A 201 24.98 -16.51 -2.98
N TYR A 202 26.17 -17.06 -3.22
CA TYR A 202 26.92 -17.87 -2.25
C TYR A 202 28.31 -17.29 -1.95
N ASN A 203 28.84 -17.65 -0.76
CA ASN A 203 30.23 -17.53 -0.40
C ASN A 203 30.84 -18.94 -0.39
N PRO A 204 31.37 -19.46 -1.50
CA PRO A 204 31.65 -20.91 -1.69
C PRO A 204 32.56 -21.54 -0.65
N ASP A 205 33.49 -20.79 -0.09
CA ASP A 205 34.53 -21.27 0.83
C ASP A 205 34.22 -20.98 2.31
N GLU A 206 33.01 -20.48 2.62
CA GLU A 206 32.65 -20.05 3.96
C GLU A 206 31.30 -20.62 4.39
N SER A 207 31.19 -21.10 5.63
CA SER A 207 29.91 -21.43 6.26
C SER A 207 29.29 -20.18 6.91
N PHE A 208 27.98 -20.14 6.97
CA PHE A 208 27.25 -19.12 7.70
C PHE A 208 27.59 -19.17 9.20
N LYS A 209 27.61 -18.00 9.81
CA LYS A 209 27.74 -17.84 11.26
C LYS A 209 26.64 -16.89 11.75
N VAL A 210 26.00 -17.27 12.84
CA VAL A 210 25.03 -16.44 13.54
C VAL A 210 25.67 -15.08 13.87
N PRO A 211 24.90 -13.96 13.80
CA PRO A 211 25.41 -12.65 14.20
C PRO A 211 25.93 -12.63 15.63
N VAL A 212 26.93 -11.79 15.88
CA VAL A 212 27.31 -11.49 17.27
C VAL A 212 26.21 -10.62 17.88
N TRP A 213 25.55 -11.14 18.91
CA TRP A 213 24.50 -10.40 19.60
C TRP A 213 25.05 -9.25 20.40
N GLU A 214 24.42 -8.07 20.27
CA GLU A 214 24.82 -6.84 20.96
C GLU A 214 23.79 -6.51 22.05
N ASN A 215 24.22 -5.71 23.05
CA ASN A 215 23.34 -5.15 24.09
C ASN A 215 22.56 -6.20 24.93
N ASN A 216 23.18 -7.36 25.20
CA ASN A 216 22.55 -8.49 25.90
C ASN A 216 21.27 -8.99 25.21
N TYR A 217 21.18 -8.89 23.90
CA TYR A 217 20.09 -9.47 23.15
C TYR A 217 20.15 -11.00 23.21
N SER A 218 19.00 -11.61 23.40
CA SER A 218 18.75 -13.05 23.23
C SER A 218 17.58 -13.23 22.30
N PRO A 219 17.63 -14.18 21.34
CA PRO A 219 16.57 -14.38 20.35
C PRO A 219 15.18 -14.58 20.96
N LEU A 220 15.06 -15.21 22.13
CA LEU A 220 13.80 -15.52 22.80
C LEU A 220 13.68 -14.88 24.19
N GLY A 221 14.43 -13.80 24.49
CA GLY A 221 14.32 -13.10 25.75
C GLY A 221 14.71 -13.93 26.98
N ASP A 222 15.84 -14.62 26.93
CA ASP A 222 16.42 -15.50 27.97
C ASP A 222 15.66 -16.83 28.19
N GLU A 223 14.64 -17.15 27.42
CA GLU A 223 14.06 -18.48 27.46
C GLU A 223 14.94 -19.47 26.68
N LYS A 224 15.16 -20.65 27.26
CA LYS A 224 15.99 -21.67 26.60
C LYS A 224 15.20 -22.42 25.55
N HIS A 225 15.75 -22.49 24.35
CA HIS A 225 15.24 -23.30 23.25
C HIS A 225 16.30 -24.31 22.79
N PRO A 226 15.93 -25.54 22.39
CA PRO A 226 16.90 -26.56 21.98
C PRO A 226 17.81 -26.16 20.82
N LEU A 227 17.35 -25.28 19.94
CA LEU A 227 18.09 -24.79 18.76
C LEU A 227 18.70 -23.41 18.98
N GLU A 228 18.52 -22.77 20.15
CA GLU A 228 19.21 -21.50 20.48
C GLU A 228 20.59 -21.84 21.05
N ASP A 229 21.49 -22.25 20.17
CA ASP A 229 22.85 -22.69 20.51
C ASP A 229 23.96 -21.82 19.89
N GLY A 230 23.56 -20.79 19.13
CA GLY A 230 24.48 -19.85 18.44
C GLY A 230 25.04 -20.41 17.14
N GLU A 231 24.45 -21.49 16.62
CA GLU A 231 24.86 -22.14 15.37
C GLU A 231 23.66 -22.26 14.42
N PHE A 232 23.90 -22.23 13.12
CA PHE A 232 22.92 -22.54 12.08
C PHE A 232 23.63 -23.19 10.91
N ASP A 233 23.16 -24.35 10.49
CA ASP A 233 23.81 -25.16 9.44
C ASP A 233 23.47 -24.61 8.03
N GLU A 234 24.34 -23.75 7.52
CA GLU A 234 24.28 -23.27 6.14
C GLU A 234 25.68 -23.23 5.54
N ASN A 235 25.96 -24.18 4.63
CA ASN A 235 27.24 -24.30 3.94
C ASN A 235 27.04 -24.61 2.43
N PRO A 236 27.52 -23.73 1.52
CA PRO A 236 28.15 -22.43 1.78
C PRO A 236 27.14 -21.38 2.25
N ALA A 237 27.67 -20.34 2.91
CA ALA A 237 26.86 -19.20 3.35
C ALA A 237 26.23 -18.47 2.16
N LYS A 238 24.96 -18.07 2.32
CA LYS A 238 24.22 -17.25 1.35
C LYS A 238 24.28 -15.76 1.75
N TRP A 239 24.19 -14.87 0.78
CA TRP A 239 24.05 -13.43 1.08
C TRP A 239 22.73 -13.16 1.78
N THR A 240 22.73 -12.21 2.74
CA THR A 240 21.50 -11.84 3.46
C THR A 240 20.53 -11.03 2.59
N GLY A 241 19.27 -10.99 2.97
CA GLY A 241 18.20 -10.33 2.23
C GLY A 241 18.44 -8.86 1.91
N ASN A 242 19.14 -8.12 2.76
CA ASN A 242 19.54 -6.73 2.50
C ASN A 242 20.74 -6.60 1.55
N GLY A 243 21.30 -7.72 1.07
CA GLY A 243 22.46 -7.76 0.17
C GLY A 243 23.81 -7.77 0.86
N SER A 244 23.89 -7.94 2.18
CA SER A 244 25.15 -8.15 2.88
C SER A 244 25.81 -9.44 2.39
N ARG A 245 27.12 -9.35 2.07
CA ARG A 245 27.93 -10.45 1.53
C ARG A 245 28.75 -11.16 2.62
N LEU A 246 28.50 -10.81 3.89
CA LEU A 246 29.24 -11.37 5.02
C LEU A 246 28.69 -12.75 5.36
N SER A 247 29.57 -13.74 5.56
CA SER A 247 29.18 -15.06 6.08
C SER A 247 28.78 -15.02 7.54
N GLN A 248 29.22 -13.99 8.28
CA GLN A 248 28.69 -13.58 9.58
C GLN A 248 28.08 -12.19 9.44
N PRO A 249 26.77 -12.06 9.17
CA PRO A 249 26.12 -10.77 9.07
C PRO A 249 26.10 -10.05 10.41
N LYS A 250 25.86 -8.74 10.40
CA LYS A 250 25.65 -7.96 11.61
C LYS A 250 24.24 -8.17 12.15
N MET A 251 24.03 -7.89 13.44
CA MET A 251 22.72 -7.98 14.07
C MET A 251 21.64 -7.11 13.41
N ASN A 252 22.02 -5.99 12.79
CA ASN A 252 21.11 -5.11 12.05
C ASN A 252 20.99 -5.44 10.56
N ASP A 253 21.69 -6.47 10.06
CA ASP A 253 21.40 -7.06 8.75
C ASP A 253 20.11 -7.90 8.85
N TRP A 254 19.54 -8.26 7.69
CA TRP A 254 18.36 -9.13 7.66
C TRP A 254 18.80 -10.60 7.73
N TYR A 255 19.44 -10.96 8.84
CA TYR A 255 20.14 -12.25 9.03
C TYR A 255 19.21 -13.46 8.93
N GLU A 256 17.90 -13.27 9.16
CA GLU A 256 16.86 -14.30 9.04
C GLU A 256 16.51 -14.62 7.58
N THR A 257 17.00 -13.83 6.62
CA THR A 257 16.63 -13.94 5.21
C THR A 257 17.83 -14.08 4.30
N VAL A 258 17.60 -14.62 3.10
CA VAL A 258 18.61 -14.75 2.03
C VAL A 258 18.17 -14.02 0.78
N LYS A 259 19.14 -13.34 0.12
CA LYS A 259 18.93 -12.54 -1.08
C LYS A 259 18.62 -13.41 -2.29
N ILE A 260 17.56 -13.11 -3.01
CA ILE A 260 17.24 -13.73 -4.30
C ILE A 260 18.13 -13.13 -5.40
N ASN A 261 18.65 -14.01 -6.25
CA ASN A 261 19.40 -13.66 -7.44
C ASN A 261 18.45 -13.49 -8.63
N TYR A 262 18.47 -12.30 -9.20
CA TYR A 262 17.66 -11.91 -10.38
C TYR A 262 18.46 -11.91 -11.68
N GLY A 263 19.60 -12.58 -11.76
CA GLY A 263 20.48 -12.53 -12.93
C GLY A 263 21.31 -11.26 -12.98
N ILE A 264 21.67 -10.71 -11.81
CA ILE A 264 22.58 -9.58 -11.67
C ILE A 264 23.85 -10.09 -11.01
N ALA A 265 24.98 -10.07 -11.74
CA ALA A 265 26.27 -10.49 -11.20
C ALA A 265 26.76 -9.54 -10.10
N PRO A 266 27.72 -9.98 -9.23
CA PRO A 266 28.23 -9.16 -8.14
C PRO A 266 28.88 -7.83 -8.53
N ASP A 267 29.28 -7.68 -9.79
CA ASP A 267 29.81 -6.45 -10.39
C ASP A 267 28.73 -5.54 -11.01
N GLY A 268 27.46 -5.96 -10.94
CA GLY A 268 26.30 -5.23 -11.48
C GLY A 268 25.95 -5.58 -12.93
N THR A 269 26.67 -6.50 -13.57
CA THR A 269 26.32 -6.97 -14.92
C THR A 269 24.98 -7.69 -14.91
N LYS A 270 24.10 -7.34 -15.85
CA LYS A 270 22.77 -7.97 -16.02
C LYS A 270 22.87 -9.08 -17.06
N ASP A 271 22.44 -10.30 -16.71
CA ASP A 271 22.39 -11.47 -17.61
C ASP A 271 20.99 -11.73 -18.16
N PHE A 272 20.25 -10.66 -18.40
CA PHE A 272 18.93 -10.66 -19.04
C PHE A 272 18.78 -9.46 -19.98
N ASP A 273 17.81 -9.54 -20.90
CA ASP A 273 17.55 -8.46 -21.85
C ASP A 273 16.92 -7.24 -21.16
N GLU A 274 17.37 -6.05 -21.53
CA GLU A 274 16.75 -4.80 -21.12
C GLU A 274 15.53 -4.49 -21.99
N LEU A 275 14.58 -3.74 -21.41
CA LEU A 275 13.41 -3.28 -22.16
C LEU A 275 13.83 -2.24 -23.21
N PRO A 276 13.39 -2.38 -24.48
CA PRO A 276 13.67 -1.40 -25.51
C PRO A 276 13.12 -0.01 -25.17
N GLU A 277 13.72 1.03 -25.73
CA GLU A 277 13.20 2.40 -25.68
C GLU A 277 11.73 2.45 -26.15
N GLY A 278 10.92 3.24 -25.45
CA GLY A 278 9.49 3.38 -25.75
C GLY A 278 8.58 2.33 -25.10
N PHE A 279 9.13 1.32 -24.40
CA PHE A 279 8.31 0.32 -23.71
C PHE A 279 7.52 0.87 -22.52
N GLU A 280 7.96 1.98 -21.94
CA GLU A 280 7.20 2.72 -20.93
C GLU A 280 5.78 3.13 -21.41
N ASN A 281 5.59 3.28 -22.72
CA ASN A 281 4.31 3.65 -23.34
C ASN A 281 3.53 2.43 -23.91
N LYS A 282 4.05 1.20 -23.73
CA LYS A 282 3.38 -0.02 -24.21
C LYS A 282 2.49 -0.61 -23.12
N ASP A 283 1.44 -1.32 -23.53
CA ASP A 283 0.58 -2.07 -22.63
C ASP A 283 1.24 -3.37 -22.15
N TYR A 284 0.63 -4.04 -21.16
CA TYR A 284 1.15 -5.30 -20.62
C TYR A 284 1.24 -6.42 -21.66
N LYS A 285 0.42 -6.40 -22.73
CA LYS A 285 0.44 -7.42 -23.78
C LYS A 285 1.71 -7.31 -24.62
N ALA A 286 2.15 -6.10 -24.92
CA ALA A 286 3.42 -5.88 -25.62
C ALA A 286 4.61 -6.33 -24.76
N HIS A 287 4.60 -6.07 -23.44
CA HIS A 287 5.61 -6.57 -22.51
C HIS A 287 5.61 -8.10 -22.44
N LEU A 288 4.45 -8.74 -22.30
CA LEU A 288 4.31 -10.19 -22.34
C LEU A 288 4.90 -10.80 -23.61
N GLN A 289 4.59 -10.21 -24.79
CA GLN A 289 5.12 -10.68 -26.06
C GLN A 289 6.63 -10.51 -26.17
N PHE A 290 7.19 -9.42 -25.64
CA PHE A 290 8.64 -9.20 -25.60
C PHE A 290 9.37 -10.31 -24.83
N TRP A 291 8.86 -10.69 -23.65
CA TRP A 291 9.50 -11.68 -22.80
C TRP A 291 9.34 -13.12 -23.29
N LYS A 292 8.45 -13.41 -24.23
CA LYS A 292 8.10 -14.77 -24.66
C LYS A 292 9.29 -15.59 -25.18
N ASP A 293 10.18 -14.94 -25.92
CA ASP A 293 11.32 -15.59 -26.57
C ASP A 293 12.67 -15.22 -25.92
N LYS A 294 12.64 -14.66 -24.70
CA LYS A 294 13.81 -14.25 -23.96
C LYS A 294 14.31 -15.32 -23.01
N LYS A 295 15.60 -15.28 -22.69
CA LYS A 295 16.17 -16.09 -21.60
C LYS A 295 15.75 -15.47 -20.28
N ILE A 296 14.98 -16.20 -19.50
CA ILE A 296 14.46 -15.76 -18.21
C ILE A 296 15.21 -16.48 -17.10
N PRO A 297 15.83 -15.77 -16.13
CA PRO A 297 16.43 -16.36 -14.94
C PRO A 297 15.42 -17.27 -14.19
N ASP A 298 15.90 -18.29 -13.51
CA ASP A 298 15.06 -19.28 -12.86
C ASP A 298 14.18 -18.66 -11.75
N SER A 299 14.72 -17.75 -10.94
CA SER A 299 13.98 -17.03 -9.91
C SER A 299 12.77 -16.26 -10.44
N TRP A 300 12.87 -15.69 -11.66
CA TRP A 300 11.75 -14.98 -12.28
C TRP A 300 10.58 -15.92 -12.58
N LYS A 301 10.89 -17.12 -13.08
CA LYS A 301 9.88 -18.14 -13.41
C LYS A 301 9.18 -18.60 -12.13
N LYS A 302 9.95 -18.86 -11.07
CA LYS A 302 9.41 -19.29 -9.77
C LYS A 302 8.44 -18.25 -9.20
N PHE A 303 8.81 -16.97 -9.13
CA PHE A 303 7.91 -15.92 -8.63
C PHE A 303 6.68 -15.70 -9.52
N LYS A 304 6.83 -15.80 -10.83
CA LYS A 304 5.66 -15.78 -11.74
C LYS A 304 4.71 -16.94 -11.41
N ASP A 305 5.22 -18.15 -11.24
CA ASP A 305 4.40 -19.34 -10.96
C ASP A 305 3.72 -19.24 -9.58
N ILE A 306 4.40 -18.71 -8.56
CA ILE A 306 3.84 -18.38 -7.25
C ILE A 306 2.66 -17.40 -7.39
N ALA A 307 2.85 -16.30 -8.12
CA ALA A 307 1.78 -15.33 -8.30
C ALA A 307 0.56 -15.92 -9.03
N LEU A 308 0.79 -16.72 -10.08
CA LEU A 308 -0.30 -17.37 -10.81
C LEU A 308 -1.03 -18.41 -9.94
N TYR A 309 -0.32 -19.16 -9.10
CA TYR A 309 -0.91 -20.09 -8.12
C TYR A 309 -1.89 -19.37 -7.18
N TRP A 310 -1.50 -18.24 -6.59
CA TRP A 310 -2.36 -17.50 -5.69
C TRP A 310 -3.56 -16.85 -6.41
N LEU A 311 -3.40 -16.41 -7.66
CA LEU A 311 -4.54 -15.97 -8.48
C LEU A 311 -5.53 -17.13 -8.73
N ASP A 312 -5.03 -18.34 -8.97
CA ASP A 312 -5.88 -19.53 -9.14
C ASP A 312 -6.58 -19.95 -7.84
N MET A 313 -5.98 -19.63 -6.68
CA MET A 313 -6.61 -19.79 -5.36
C MET A 313 -7.71 -18.75 -5.10
N GLY A 314 -7.82 -17.69 -5.90
CA GLY A 314 -8.84 -16.67 -5.82
C GLY A 314 -8.38 -15.33 -5.22
N VAL A 315 -7.07 -15.13 -4.99
CA VAL A 315 -6.52 -13.82 -4.58
C VAL A 315 -6.69 -12.82 -5.72
N ASP A 316 -7.11 -11.58 -5.42
CA ASP A 316 -7.39 -10.54 -6.41
C ASP A 316 -6.17 -9.66 -6.73
N GLY A 317 -5.10 -9.79 -5.97
CA GLY A 317 -3.89 -8.99 -6.19
C GLY A 317 -2.84 -9.12 -5.11
N PHE A 318 -1.77 -8.35 -5.25
CA PHE A 318 -0.58 -8.48 -4.43
C PHE A 318 -0.05 -7.13 -3.96
N ARG A 319 0.54 -7.13 -2.77
CA ARG A 319 1.50 -6.12 -2.34
C ARG A 319 2.90 -6.74 -2.45
N PHE A 320 3.78 -6.06 -3.16
CA PHE A 320 5.15 -6.51 -3.37
C PHE A 320 6.09 -5.79 -2.41
N ASP A 321 6.70 -6.59 -1.51
CA ASP A 321 7.67 -6.12 -0.54
C ASP A 321 8.99 -5.73 -1.20
N MET A 322 9.64 -4.66 -0.70
CA MET A 322 10.95 -4.19 -1.14
C MET A 322 11.15 -4.17 -2.66
N ALA A 323 10.12 -3.78 -3.40
CA ALA A 323 10.08 -3.89 -4.85
C ALA A 323 11.20 -3.11 -5.55
N GLU A 324 11.68 -1.99 -4.98
CA GLU A 324 12.77 -1.20 -5.55
C GLU A 324 14.13 -1.90 -5.54
N MET A 325 14.30 -2.95 -4.73
CA MET A 325 15.52 -3.76 -4.68
C MET A 325 15.56 -4.87 -5.76
N VAL A 326 14.52 -4.94 -6.60
CA VAL A 326 14.34 -5.96 -7.65
C VAL A 326 14.28 -5.26 -9.01
N PRO A 327 14.92 -5.81 -10.07
CA PRO A 327 15.00 -5.13 -11.38
C PRO A 327 13.62 -4.82 -11.98
N VAL A 328 13.50 -3.64 -12.60
CA VAL A 328 12.24 -3.24 -13.27
C VAL A 328 11.84 -4.18 -14.41
N GLU A 329 12.81 -4.81 -15.04
CA GLU A 329 12.64 -5.81 -16.09
C GLU A 329 11.92 -7.07 -15.57
N PHE A 330 12.26 -7.53 -14.36
CA PHE A 330 11.52 -8.60 -13.69
C PHE A 330 10.06 -8.23 -13.49
N TRP A 331 9.79 -7.01 -13.01
CA TRP A 331 8.42 -6.54 -12.82
C TRP A 331 7.66 -6.47 -14.13
N SER A 332 8.30 -6.01 -15.21
CA SER A 332 7.71 -6.07 -16.54
C SER A 332 7.30 -7.50 -16.94
N TYR A 333 8.19 -8.48 -16.71
CA TYR A 333 7.90 -9.89 -16.96
C TYR A 333 6.77 -10.42 -16.06
N MET A 334 6.89 -10.28 -14.76
CA MET A 334 5.95 -10.83 -13.78
C MET A 334 4.56 -10.21 -13.93
N ASN A 335 4.48 -8.88 -13.94
CA ASN A 335 3.21 -8.16 -13.96
C ASN A 335 2.47 -8.31 -15.30
N SER A 336 3.19 -8.42 -16.43
CA SER A 336 2.54 -8.72 -17.71
C SER A 336 1.90 -10.12 -17.72
N ASN A 337 2.51 -11.12 -17.06
CA ASN A 337 1.91 -12.44 -16.89
C ASN A 337 0.70 -12.41 -15.95
N ILE A 338 0.80 -11.71 -14.81
CA ILE A 338 -0.32 -11.52 -13.87
C ILE A 338 -1.50 -10.85 -14.58
N LYS A 339 -1.26 -9.73 -15.27
CA LYS A 339 -2.30 -8.99 -16.00
C LYS A 339 -2.90 -9.79 -17.16
N ASN A 340 -2.13 -10.68 -17.79
CA ASN A 340 -2.65 -11.59 -18.80
C ASN A 340 -3.60 -12.63 -18.20
N LYS A 341 -3.31 -13.12 -17.00
CA LYS A 341 -4.18 -14.05 -16.24
C LYS A 341 -5.42 -13.34 -15.70
N ASN A 342 -5.23 -12.18 -15.07
CA ASN A 342 -6.30 -11.35 -14.52
C ASN A 342 -6.00 -9.86 -14.78
N PRO A 343 -6.61 -9.23 -15.81
CA PRO A 343 -6.40 -7.81 -16.12
C PRO A 343 -6.77 -6.85 -14.98
N GLU A 344 -7.67 -7.27 -14.09
CA GLU A 344 -8.14 -6.49 -12.93
C GLU A 344 -7.34 -6.77 -11.65
N ALA A 345 -6.28 -7.59 -11.71
CA ALA A 345 -5.43 -7.84 -10.53
C ALA A 345 -4.90 -6.53 -9.96
N PHE A 346 -4.98 -6.37 -8.64
CA PHE A 346 -4.47 -5.20 -7.92
C PHE A 346 -2.98 -5.38 -7.62
N LEU A 347 -2.12 -4.50 -8.13
CA LEU A 347 -0.66 -4.60 -7.99
C LEU A 347 -0.12 -3.35 -7.28
N LEU A 348 0.21 -3.50 -5.99
CA LEU A 348 0.80 -2.46 -5.15
C LEU A 348 2.26 -2.81 -4.88
N ALA A 349 3.17 -1.87 -5.05
CA ALA A 349 4.59 -2.07 -4.78
C ALA A 349 5.15 -1.09 -3.76
N GLU A 350 6.05 -1.59 -2.94
CA GLU A 350 6.86 -0.79 -2.03
C GLU A 350 8.07 -0.24 -2.79
N VAL A 351 7.99 1.04 -3.16
CA VAL A 351 9.07 1.81 -3.80
C VAL A 351 9.17 3.14 -3.07
N TYR A 352 10.29 3.44 -2.45
CA TYR A 352 10.50 4.64 -1.64
C TYR A 352 11.31 5.72 -2.36
N ASN A 353 12.09 5.36 -3.39
CA ASN A 353 12.85 6.32 -4.16
C ASN A 353 11.98 7.02 -5.22
N PRO A 354 11.66 8.33 -5.09
CA PRO A 354 10.80 9.04 -6.04
C PRO A 354 11.32 9.06 -7.49
N SER A 355 12.64 8.94 -7.67
CA SER A 355 13.25 8.90 -9.01
C SER A 355 12.90 7.63 -9.79
N LEU A 356 12.48 6.56 -9.09
CA LEU A 356 12.11 5.27 -9.67
C LEU A 356 10.61 5.12 -9.94
N TYR A 357 9.75 5.97 -9.38
CA TYR A 357 8.29 5.81 -9.46
C TYR A 357 7.80 5.60 -10.89
N ARG A 358 8.22 6.46 -11.81
CA ARG A 358 7.76 6.39 -13.20
C ARG A 358 8.20 5.13 -13.93
N ASP A 359 9.40 4.63 -13.64
CA ASP A 359 9.90 3.37 -14.22
C ASP A 359 9.12 2.16 -13.70
N TYR A 360 8.86 2.08 -12.38
CA TYR A 360 8.12 0.97 -11.80
C TYR A 360 6.65 0.95 -12.24
N ILE A 361 6.03 2.12 -12.39
CA ILE A 361 4.68 2.25 -12.94
C ILE A 361 4.67 1.91 -14.45
N LYS A 362 5.51 2.61 -15.23
CA LYS A 362 5.41 2.59 -16.71
C LYS A 362 6.09 1.37 -17.33
N LYS A 363 7.29 0.98 -16.88
CA LYS A 363 8.02 -0.20 -17.35
C LYS A 363 7.69 -1.44 -16.52
N GLY A 364 7.67 -1.33 -15.20
CA GLY A 364 7.35 -2.41 -14.27
C GLY A 364 5.87 -2.81 -14.28
N LYS A 365 4.98 -2.00 -14.86
CA LYS A 365 3.51 -2.25 -14.94
C LYS A 365 2.85 -2.40 -13.57
N MET A 366 3.34 -1.68 -12.55
CA MET A 366 2.65 -1.56 -11.27
C MET A 366 1.41 -0.70 -11.40
N ASP A 367 0.31 -1.11 -10.75
CA ASP A 367 -0.88 -0.26 -10.66
C ASP A 367 -0.66 0.87 -9.67
N TYR A 368 -0.02 0.57 -8.53
CA TYR A 368 0.15 1.52 -7.43
C TYR A 368 1.51 1.38 -6.76
N LEU A 369 2.01 2.52 -6.27
CA LEU A 369 3.17 2.62 -5.38
C LEU A 369 2.75 3.37 -4.10
N TYR A 370 3.49 3.20 -3.00
CA TYR A 370 3.31 4.02 -1.81
C TYR A 370 3.76 5.47 -2.05
N ASP A 371 2.93 6.44 -1.68
CA ASP A 371 3.36 7.83 -1.52
C ASP A 371 3.94 8.05 -0.11
N LYS A 372 5.09 7.40 0.16
CA LYS A 372 5.75 7.44 1.47
C LYS A 372 6.61 8.69 1.65
N VAL A 373 7.57 8.88 0.76
CA VAL A 373 8.66 9.86 0.94
C VAL A 373 8.19 11.31 0.70
N GLN A 374 7.13 11.50 -0.06
CA GLN A 374 6.61 12.83 -0.37
C GLN A 374 5.40 13.18 0.50
N LEU A 375 4.21 12.69 0.19
CA LEU A 375 2.98 13.12 0.90
C LEU A 375 2.90 12.60 2.33
N TYR A 376 3.19 11.30 2.56
CA TYR A 376 3.14 10.74 3.91
C TYR A 376 4.09 11.47 4.87
N ASP A 377 5.38 11.60 4.50
CA ASP A 377 6.38 12.26 5.36
C ASP A 377 6.03 13.75 5.60
N THR A 378 5.50 14.43 4.58
CA THR A 378 5.03 15.81 4.73
C THR A 378 3.85 15.90 5.69
N LEU A 379 2.83 15.05 5.55
CA LEU A 379 1.69 15.01 6.45
C LEU A 379 2.10 14.65 7.88
N LYS A 380 3.05 13.71 8.05
CA LYS A 380 3.62 13.36 9.35
C LYS A 380 4.22 14.59 10.04
N HIS A 381 5.09 15.34 9.35
CA HIS A 381 5.69 16.55 9.90
C HIS A 381 4.64 17.64 10.23
N VAL A 382 3.60 17.78 9.39
CA VAL A 382 2.51 18.72 9.67
C VAL A 382 1.72 18.31 10.91
N MET A 383 1.38 17.03 11.07
CA MET A 383 0.69 16.50 12.26
C MET A 383 1.52 16.68 13.54
N GLN A 384 2.84 16.54 13.44
CA GLN A 384 3.78 16.77 14.55
C GLN A 384 3.98 18.25 14.90
N GLY A 385 3.45 19.18 14.10
CA GLY A 385 3.63 20.61 14.31
C GLY A 385 4.94 21.20 13.76
N HIS A 386 5.76 20.39 13.08
CA HIS A 386 7.06 20.81 12.53
C HIS A 386 6.98 21.22 11.05
N GLY A 387 5.95 20.77 10.32
CA GLY A 387 5.76 21.04 8.91
C GLY A 387 4.72 22.14 8.64
N LYS A 388 4.71 22.61 7.40
CA LYS A 388 3.73 23.56 6.86
C LYS A 388 2.90 22.92 5.77
N THR A 389 1.62 23.30 5.68
CA THR A 389 0.74 22.87 4.60
C THR A 389 1.18 23.41 3.24
N ASP A 390 1.98 24.50 3.22
CA ASP A 390 2.61 25.06 2.01
C ASP A 390 3.45 24.04 1.21
N ASN A 391 3.92 22.97 1.88
CA ASN A 391 4.75 21.92 1.25
C ASN A 391 3.93 20.86 0.48
N ILE A 392 2.60 20.83 0.62
CA ILE A 392 1.75 19.80 0.00
C ILE A 392 1.48 20.06 -1.49
N PRO A 393 1.08 21.27 -1.93
CA PRO A 393 0.78 21.52 -3.34
C PRO A 393 1.95 21.26 -4.30
N PRO A 394 3.23 21.56 -3.97
CA PRO A 394 4.36 21.22 -4.84
C PRO A 394 4.48 19.72 -5.13
N ILE A 395 4.13 18.85 -4.16
CA ILE A 395 4.14 17.39 -4.32
C ILE A 395 3.10 16.96 -5.36
N GLN A 396 1.89 17.55 -5.29
CA GLN A 396 0.83 17.24 -6.25
C GLN A 396 1.20 17.70 -7.67
N GLU A 397 1.90 18.82 -7.82
CA GLU A 397 2.39 19.27 -9.14
C GLU A 397 3.50 18.37 -9.68
N ASP A 398 4.43 17.91 -8.83
CA ASP A 398 5.51 16.98 -9.22
C ASP A 398 4.96 15.61 -9.67
N LEU A 399 3.93 15.13 -9.02
CA LEU A 399 3.33 13.80 -9.26
C LEU A 399 2.13 13.83 -10.21
N LYS A 400 1.75 14.96 -10.78
CA LYS A 400 0.48 15.13 -11.53
C LYS A 400 0.28 14.13 -12.67
N ASP A 401 1.36 13.65 -13.30
CA ASP A 401 1.29 12.65 -14.37
C ASP A 401 1.08 11.22 -13.89
N ILE A 402 1.38 10.95 -12.60
CA ILE A 402 1.28 9.64 -11.96
C ILE A 402 0.47 9.66 -10.66
N GLU A 403 -0.19 10.77 -10.28
CA GLU A 403 -0.90 10.93 -9.00
C GLU A 403 -1.91 9.79 -8.74
N HIS A 404 -2.54 9.30 -9.80
CA HIS A 404 -3.53 8.22 -9.76
C HIS A 404 -2.93 6.83 -9.48
N HIS A 405 -1.60 6.71 -9.51
CA HIS A 405 -0.84 5.52 -9.16
C HIS A 405 -0.24 5.57 -7.74
N MET A 406 -0.32 6.73 -7.04
CA MET A 406 0.33 6.91 -5.74
C MET A 406 -0.64 6.61 -4.61
N LEU A 407 -0.58 5.40 -4.02
CA LEU A 407 -1.44 5.01 -2.90
C LEU A 407 -1.11 5.83 -1.64
N HIS A 408 -2.11 6.50 -1.08
CA HIS A 408 -1.96 7.32 0.11
C HIS A 408 -2.32 6.54 1.39
N PHE A 409 -1.55 6.73 2.44
CA PHE A 409 -1.75 6.12 3.75
C PHE A 409 -1.19 7.02 4.87
N LEU A 410 -1.53 6.71 6.12
CA LEU A 410 -0.99 7.38 7.30
C LEU A 410 -0.40 6.40 8.32
N GLU A 411 -0.80 5.14 8.28
CA GLU A 411 -0.24 4.04 9.05
C GLU A 411 -0.12 2.80 8.17
N ASN A 412 0.89 1.99 8.44
CA ASN A 412 1.04 0.63 7.97
C ASN A 412 1.82 -0.18 9.02
N HIS A 413 2.21 -1.41 8.71
CA HIS A 413 2.92 -2.29 9.62
C HIS A 413 4.39 -1.88 9.90
N ASP A 414 4.98 -1.01 9.07
CA ASP A 414 6.35 -0.51 9.21
C ASP A 414 6.43 0.86 9.89
N GLU A 415 5.35 1.61 9.89
CA GLU A 415 5.31 2.98 10.42
C GLU A 415 4.77 3.03 11.84
N GLN A 416 5.15 4.07 12.56
CA GLN A 416 4.62 4.36 13.88
C GLN A 416 3.12 4.65 13.81
N ARG A 417 2.37 4.27 14.85
CA ARG A 417 0.97 4.64 15.00
C ARG A 417 0.83 6.15 15.23
N ILE A 418 -0.19 6.78 14.64
CA ILE A 418 -0.45 8.22 14.81
C ILE A 418 -0.61 8.58 16.29
N ALA A 419 -1.29 7.73 17.06
CA ALA A 419 -1.52 7.96 18.48
C ALA A 419 -0.29 7.72 19.37
N SER A 420 0.78 7.12 18.83
CA SER A 420 2.04 6.90 19.54
C SER A 420 2.68 8.23 19.94
N PRO A 421 3.29 8.32 21.17
CA PRO A 421 4.05 9.49 21.59
C PRO A 421 5.18 9.89 20.65
N GLU A 422 5.79 8.91 19.97
CA GLU A 422 6.89 9.14 19.02
C GLU A 422 6.40 9.66 17.67
N PHE A 423 5.09 9.64 17.41
CA PHE A 423 4.51 10.25 16.21
C PHE A 423 3.75 11.53 16.59
N ALA A 424 2.44 11.48 16.77
CA ALA A 424 1.63 12.67 17.07
C ALA A 424 1.05 12.69 18.50
N GLY A 425 1.14 11.59 19.23
CA GLY A 425 0.68 11.42 20.61
C GLY A 425 -0.85 11.47 20.79
N ASN A 426 -1.61 11.63 19.69
CA ASN A 426 -3.06 11.72 19.73
C ASN A 426 -3.64 11.36 18.34
N ALA A 427 -4.50 10.36 18.29
CA ALA A 427 -5.15 9.91 17.06
C ALA A 427 -6.01 10.99 16.38
N LYS A 428 -6.57 11.96 17.13
CA LYS A 428 -7.38 13.06 16.57
C LYS A 428 -6.57 13.97 15.64
N LYS A 429 -5.26 14.10 15.86
CA LYS A 429 -4.36 14.85 14.95
C LYS A 429 -4.28 14.26 13.56
N GLY A 430 -4.58 12.97 13.42
CA GLY A 430 -4.69 12.29 12.14
C GLY A 430 -5.93 12.64 11.31
N LYS A 431 -6.99 13.23 11.91
CA LYS A 431 -8.25 13.51 11.19
C LYS A 431 -8.06 14.42 9.97
N PRO A 432 -7.45 15.63 10.08
CA PRO A 432 -7.23 16.49 8.91
C PRO A 432 -6.30 15.85 7.88
N ALA A 433 -5.26 15.13 8.33
CA ALA A 433 -4.36 14.42 7.44
C ALA A 433 -5.09 13.30 6.67
N MET A 434 -6.01 12.58 7.32
CA MET A 434 -6.80 11.54 6.68
C MET A 434 -7.77 12.11 5.64
N VAL A 435 -8.39 13.27 5.91
CA VAL A 435 -9.21 13.95 4.89
C VAL A 435 -8.37 14.30 3.67
N VAL A 436 -7.18 14.86 3.86
CA VAL A 436 -6.27 15.18 2.74
C VAL A 436 -5.85 13.90 2.01
N SER A 437 -5.32 12.90 2.71
CA SER A 437 -4.91 11.60 2.15
C SER A 437 -6.02 10.93 1.33
N ALA A 438 -7.26 11.02 1.80
CA ALA A 438 -8.40 10.38 1.15
C ALA A 438 -8.99 11.19 -0.03
N THR A 439 -8.71 12.49 -0.16
CA THR A 439 -9.42 13.36 -1.12
C THR A 439 -8.54 14.10 -2.10
N ILE A 440 -7.22 14.20 -1.86
CA ILE A 440 -6.32 15.04 -2.67
C ILE A 440 -6.08 14.48 -4.07
N SER A 441 -6.10 13.17 -4.27
CA SER A 441 -5.86 12.52 -5.57
C SER A 441 -6.95 11.54 -5.95
N THR A 442 -6.84 10.96 -7.16
CA THR A 442 -7.73 9.89 -7.64
C THR A 442 -7.27 8.51 -7.20
N SER A 443 -6.07 8.39 -6.66
CA SER A 443 -5.44 7.15 -6.21
C SER A 443 -6.16 6.47 -5.05
N PRO A 444 -5.89 5.19 -4.79
CA PRO A 444 -6.41 4.50 -3.62
C PRO A 444 -5.96 5.14 -2.30
N THR A 445 -6.76 4.94 -1.27
CA THR A 445 -6.44 5.30 0.11
C THR A 445 -6.38 4.03 0.95
N MET A 446 -5.35 3.91 1.79
CA MET A 446 -5.20 2.78 2.70
C MET A 446 -5.33 3.22 4.15
N ILE A 447 -5.95 2.37 4.96
CA ILE A 447 -5.93 2.45 6.43
C ILE A 447 -5.39 1.13 7.00
N TYR A 448 -4.68 1.22 8.10
CA TYR A 448 -4.16 0.08 8.84
C TYR A 448 -5.10 -0.27 9.99
N PHE A 449 -5.34 -1.56 10.24
CA PHE A 449 -6.28 -2.02 11.27
C PHE A 449 -5.98 -1.40 12.65
N GLY A 450 -7.03 -0.93 13.34
CA GLY A 450 -6.89 -0.19 14.58
C GLY A 450 -6.60 1.31 14.42
N GLN A 451 -6.19 1.79 13.23
CA GLN A 451 -6.02 3.23 12.96
C GLN A 451 -7.33 3.99 13.17
N GLU A 452 -8.44 3.41 12.73
CA GLU A 452 -9.79 3.95 12.89
C GLU A 452 -10.29 3.92 14.34
N LEU A 453 -9.55 3.28 15.24
CA LEU A 453 -9.82 3.19 16.68
C LEU A 453 -8.79 3.98 17.51
N GLY A 454 -7.74 4.52 16.86
CA GLY A 454 -6.69 5.29 17.52
C GLY A 454 -5.68 4.43 18.28
N GLU A 455 -5.32 3.26 17.75
CA GLU A 455 -4.32 2.36 18.35
C GLU A 455 -2.96 3.05 18.52
N PRO A 456 -2.39 3.11 19.73
CA PRO A 456 -1.09 3.74 19.97
C PRO A 456 0.13 2.85 19.68
N GLY A 457 -0.04 1.52 19.56
CA GLY A 457 1.07 0.57 19.42
C GLY A 457 2.02 0.61 20.63
N ALA A 458 1.49 0.74 21.85
CA ALA A 458 2.26 0.96 23.06
C ALA A 458 2.67 -0.33 23.78
N GLU A 459 2.23 -1.49 23.29
CA GLU A 459 2.49 -2.78 23.93
C GLU A 459 3.96 -3.19 23.73
N ASP A 460 4.63 -3.54 24.83
CA ASP A 460 5.96 -4.15 24.79
C ASP A 460 5.79 -5.64 24.49
N ALA A 461 6.15 -6.03 23.28
CA ALA A 461 6.00 -7.40 22.80
C ALA A 461 7.28 -8.25 22.96
N GLY A 462 8.41 -7.62 23.25
CA GLY A 462 9.73 -8.26 23.37
C GLY A 462 10.66 -7.87 22.21
N PHE A 463 10.36 -8.24 20.98
CA PHE A 463 11.18 -7.84 19.84
C PHE A 463 10.75 -6.46 19.32
N GLY A 464 11.70 -5.56 19.17
CA GLY A 464 11.45 -4.21 18.69
C GLY A 464 11.11 -3.20 19.80
N LYS A 465 10.54 -2.06 19.42
CA LYS A 465 10.20 -0.98 20.34
C LYS A 465 8.71 -0.69 20.29
N PRO A 466 8.05 -0.40 21.43
CA PRO A 466 6.72 0.19 21.44
C PRO A 466 6.70 1.46 20.56
N SER A 467 5.60 1.80 19.97
CA SER A 467 5.28 2.86 19.01
C SER A 467 4.78 2.35 17.67
N ARG A 468 5.05 1.07 17.40
CA ARG A 468 4.49 0.27 16.31
C ARG A 468 3.79 -0.93 16.90
N THR A 469 2.78 -1.44 16.23
CA THR A 469 2.27 -2.78 16.55
C THR A 469 3.29 -3.80 16.06
N SER A 470 3.84 -4.63 16.96
CA SER A 470 4.86 -5.62 16.59
C SER A 470 4.35 -6.58 15.51
N ILE A 471 5.20 -6.81 14.50
CA ILE A 471 4.96 -7.80 13.45
C ILE A 471 5.76 -9.09 13.67
N PHE A 472 6.48 -9.20 14.79
CA PHE A 472 7.41 -10.30 15.09
C PHE A 472 6.96 -11.14 16.29
N ASP A 473 5.95 -10.69 17.03
CA ASP A 473 5.57 -11.29 18.30
C ASP A 473 4.10 -11.67 18.33
N TYR A 474 3.75 -12.58 19.25
CA TYR A 474 2.37 -12.83 19.64
C TYR A 474 1.92 -11.75 20.60
N ILE A 475 0.95 -10.94 20.21
CA ILE A 475 0.43 -9.83 21.01
C ILE A 475 -1.06 -9.62 20.74
N GLY A 476 -1.75 -8.98 21.69
CA GLY A 476 -3.06 -8.39 21.48
C GLY A 476 -2.95 -6.91 21.12
N VAL A 477 -3.96 -6.38 20.45
CA VAL A 477 -4.08 -4.96 20.09
C VAL A 477 -5.24 -4.37 20.90
N PRO A 478 -4.99 -3.60 21.99
CA PRO A 478 -6.02 -3.29 22.98
C PRO A 478 -7.25 -2.54 22.44
N THR A 479 -7.07 -1.56 21.56
CA THR A 479 -8.20 -0.82 20.97
C THR A 479 -9.03 -1.72 20.06
N LEU A 480 -8.37 -2.58 19.28
CA LEU A 480 -9.02 -3.55 18.43
C LEU A 480 -9.77 -4.60 19.23
N GLN A 481 -9.17 -5.11 20.32
CA GLN A 481 -9.81 -6.08 21.22
C GLN A 481 -11.11 -5.53 21.81
N ARG A 482 -11.14 -4.25 22.21
CA ARG A 482 -12.36 -3.59 22.67
C ARG A 482 -13.44 -3.51 21.57
N TRP A 483 -13.02 -3.25 20.32
CA TRP A 483 -13.94 -3.26 19.20
C TRP A 483 -14.41 -4.67 18.84
N VAL A 484 -13.51 -5.66 18.86
CA VAL A 484 -13.82 -7.09 18.63
C VAL A 484 -14.83 -7.60 19.66
N ASN A 485 -14.79 -7.10 20.90
CA ASN A 485 -15.76 -7.38 21.95
C ASN A 485 -16.08 -8.88 22.08
N ASN A 486 -15.07 -9.69 22.42
CA ASN A 486 -15.21 -11.15 22.54
C ASN A 486 -15.85 -11.80 21.28
N LYS A 487 -15.33 -11.45 20.10
CA LYS A 487 -15.77 -11.94 18.78
C LYS A 487 -17.20 -11.52 18.37
N GLN A 488 -17.77 -10.47 19.04
CA GLN A 488 -19.03 -9.87 18.63
C GLN A 488 -18.84 -8.85 17.47
N PHE A 489 -17.65 -8.28 17.27
CA PHE A 489 -17.32 -7.30 16.23
C PHE A 489 -18.33 -6.15 16.15
N ASP A 490 -18.69 -5.55 17.27
CA ASP A 490 -19.72 -4.52 17.38
C ASP A 490 -19.28 -3.25 18.13
N GLY A 491 -18.00 -3.21 18.56
CA GLY A 491 -17.47 -2.11 19.35
C GLY A 491 -18.08 -1.99 20.74
N GLY A 492 -18.66 -3.08 21.29
CA GLY A 492 -19.38 -3.03 22.55
C GLY A 492 -18.53 -2.57 23.73
N GLN A 493 -17.22 -2.84 23.70
CA GLN A 493 -16.26 -2.43 24.74
C GLN A 493 -15.45 -1.18 24.34
N SER A 494 -15.63 -0.64 23.14
CA SER A 494 -14.93 0.58 22.71
C SER A 494 -15.35 1.80 23.51
N THR A 495 -14.39 2.69 23.77
CA THR A 495 -14.65 3.99 24.41
C THR A 495 -15.49 4.91 23.51
N ALA A 496 -15.99 6.01 24.08
CA ALA A 496 -16.72 7.00 23.29
C ALA A 496 -15.84 7.64 22.21
N GLU A 497 -14.57 7.90 22.54
CA GLU A 497 -13.58 8.48 21.61
C GLU A 497 -13.24 7.54 20.45
N GLU A 498 -13.07 6.24 20.74
CA GLU A 498 -12.83 5.21 19.70
C GLU A 498 -14.02 5.09 18.76
N LYS A 499 -15.24 5.11 19.29
CA LYS A 499 -16.48 5.08 18.47
C LYS A 499 -16.61 6.35 17.62
N GLU A 500 -16.33 7.53 18.19
CA GLU A 500 -16.35 8.80 17.44
C GLU A 500 -15.33 8.79 16.30
N LEU A 501 -14.13 8.31 16.58
CA LEU A 501 -13.07 8.23 15.56
C LEU A 501 -13.43 7.24 14.45
N ARG A 502 -13.90 6.03 14.79
CA ARG A 502 -14.36 5.04 13.81
C ARG A 502 -15.50 5.58 12.96
N ASP A 503 -16.46 6.29 13.56
CA ASP A 503 -17.55 6.95 12.84
C ASP A 503 -17.07 8.03 11.87
N PHE A 504 -16.01 8.77 12.23
CA PHE A 504 -15.37 9.71 11.31
C PHE A 504 -14.78 8.98 10.10
N TYR A 505 -13.99 7.93 10.32
CA TYR A 505 -13.42 7.12 9.23
C TYR A 505 -14.53 6.53 8.35
N LYS A 506 -15.57 5.97 8.95
CA LYS A 506 -16.73 5.41 8.21
C LYS A 506 -17.38 6.45 7.30
N ARG A 507 -17.63 7.65 7.79
CA ARG A 507 -18.23 8.73 6.98
C ARG A 507 -17.29 9.15 5.84
N LEU A 508 -16.02 9.40 6.15
CA LEU A 508 -15.04 9.83 5.16
C LEU A 508 -14.86 8.81 4.05
N LEU A 509 -14.59 7.56 4.39
CA LEU A 509 -14.28 6.53 3.41
C LEU A 509 -15.50 6.18 2.54
N ASN A 510 -16.72 6.11 3.12
CA ASN A 510 -17.94 5.94 2.35
C ASN A 510 -18.21 7.13 1.42
N PHE A 511 -17.90 8.36 1.84
CA PHE A 511 -17.99 9.51 0.96
C PHE A 511 -17.04 9.35 -0.24
N THR A 512 -15.78 8.96 0.00
CA THR A 512 -14.75 8.89 -1.06
C THR A 512 -15.09 7.89 -2.16
N ILE A 513 -15.61 6.70 -1.83
CA ILE A 513 -15.95 5.67 -2.84
C ILE A 513 -17.20 6.01 -3.66
N ASN A 514 -17.99 7.00 -3.22
CA ASN A 514 -19.23 7.42 -3.88
C ASN A 514 -19.12 8.78 -4.60
N SER A 515 -18.08 9.58 -4.32
CA SER A 515 -17.88 10.90 -4.92
C SER A 515 -17.30 10.80 -6.33
N THR A 516 -17.99 11.40 -7.30
CA THR A 516 -17.47 11.50 -8.68
C THR A 516 -16.39 12.57 -8.82
N ALA A 517 -16.41 13.60 -7.98
CA ALA A 517 -15.39 14.66 -7.97
C ALA A 517 -14.01 14.11 -7.57
N LEU A 518 -13.96 13.11 -6.68
CA LEU A 518 -12.68 12.51 -6.25
C LEU A 518 -12.06 11.57 -7.30
N ALA A 519 -12.84 11.13 -8.28
CA ALA A 519 -12.35 10.46 -9.49
C ALA A 519 -12.09 11.45 -10.65
N GLY A 520 -12.24 12.75 -10.42
CA GLY A 520 -12.11 13.82 -11.40
C GLY A 520 -10.84 14.67 -11.22
N ASN A 521 -10.97 15.96 -11.44
CA ASN A 521 -9.86 16.91 -11.49
C ASN A 521 -9.51 17.48 -10.11
N TYR A 522 -8.29 17.99 -10.00
CA TYR A 522 -7.73 18.65 -8.81
C TYR A 522 -7.20 20.05 -9.17
N GLN A 523 -7.38 20.99 -8.25
CA GLN A 523 -6.75 22.31 -8.33
C GLN A 523 -6.41 22.81 -6.93
N ASP A 524 -5.14 23.19 -6.73
CA ASP A 524 -4.72 23.90 -5.54
C ASP A 524 -5.33 25.29 -5.47
N ILE A 525 -5.85 25.67 -4.30
CA ILE A 525 -6.21 27.05 -3.96
C ILE A 525 -5.50 27.54 -2.69
N HIS A 526 -4.72 26.66 -2.06
CA HIS A 526 -4.00 26.97 -0.83
C HIS A 526 -2.95 28.05 -1.06
N LEU A 527 -2.04 27.87 -2.03
CA LEU A 527 -0.95 28.83 -2.29
C LEU A 527 -1.48 30.19 -2.75
N TYR A 528 -2.62 30.22 -3.45
CA TYR A 528 -3.31 31.46 -3.78
C TYR A 528 -3.80 32.16 -2.51
N ASN A 529 -4.51 31.45 -1.63
CA ASN A 529 -5.07 32.03 -0.40
C ASN A 529 -3.98 32.41 0.62
N ARG A 530 -2.83 31.73 0.65
CA ARG A 530 -1.66 32.16 1.43
C ARG A 530 -1.19 33.59 1.08
N LYS A 531 -1.38 34.02 -0.17
CA LYS A 531 -0.96 35.33 -0.68
C LYS A 531 -2.05 36.40 -0.61
N HIS A 532 -3.32 36.02 -0.75
CA HIS A 532 -4.42 36.94 -0.98
C HIS A 532 -5.44 37.02 0.14
N THR A 533 -5.54 35.99 0.98
CA THR A 533 -6.55 35.90 2.06
C THR A 533 -5.95 36.28 3.40
N ASN A 534 -6.48 37.29 4.05
CA ASN A 534 -6.08 37.66 5.41
C ASN A 534 -6.46 36.56 6.41
N ASN A 535 -5.61 36.32 7.41
CA ASN A 535 -5.76 35.31 8.45
C ASN A 535 -5.77 33.85 7.95
N TYR A 536 -5.38 33.60 6.71
CA TYR A 536 -5.21 32.24 6.21
C TYR A 536 -3.84 31.69 6.64
N SER A 537 -3.87 30.69 7.53
CA SER A 537 -2.68 30.13 8.18
C SER A 537 -1.93 29.10 7.33
N ASP A 538 -0.62 28.92 7.58
CA ASP A 538 0.18 27.80 7.05
C ASP A 538 -0.11 26.45 7.78
N ARG A 539 -1.12 26.45 8.68
CA ARG A 539 -1.71 25.25 9.30
C ARG A 539 -3.03 24.84 8.64
N VAL A 540 -3.55 25.65 7.70
CA VAL A 540 -4.77 25.35 6.94
C VAL A 540 -4.38 24.93 5.54
N LEU A 541 -5.02 23.89 4.99
CA LEU A 541 -4.91 23.50 3.58
C LEU A 541 -6.27 23.63 2.91
N SER A 542 -6.31 24.09 1.66
CA SER A 542 -7.52 24.08 0.86
C SER A 542 -7.23 23.76 -0.61
N PHE A 543 -8.12 22.98 -1.22
CA PHE A 543 -8.07 22.62 -2.64
C PHE A 543 -9.47 22.31 -3.17
N VAL A 544 -9.60 22.22 -4.49
CA VAL A 544 -10.86 21.93 -5.17
C VAL A 544 -10.76 20.62 -5.93
N ARG A 545 -11.81 19.81 -5.83
CA ARG A 545 -12.01 18.60 -6.63
C ARG A 545 -13.28 18.73 -7.43
N TRP A 546 -13.29 18.28 -8.69
CA TRP A 546 -14.51 18.33 -9.48
C TRP A 546 -14.59 17.27 -10.58
N SER A 547 -15.82 16.95 -10.90
CA SER A 547 -16.24 16.25 -12.11
C SER A 547 -17.29 17.09 -12.85
N ILE A 548 -17.88 16.55 -13.91
CA ILE A 548 -19.04 17.18 -14.57
C ILE A 548 -20.23 17.31 -13.61
N GLU A 549 -20.40 16.32 -12.71
CA GLU A 549 -21.59 16.17 -11.86
C GLU A 549 -21.41 16.78 -10.47
N GLU A 550 -20.18 16.90 -9.98
CA GLU A 550 -19.90 17.27 -8.59
C GLU A 550 -18.72 18.24 -8.48
N LYS A 551 -18.84 19.20 -7.58
CA LYS A 551 -17.80 20.18 -7.26
C LYS A 551 -17.62 20.28 -5.76
N LEU A 552 -16.40 20.08 -5.27
CA LEU A 552 -16.04 20.05 -3.86
C LEU A 552 -14.93 21.05 -3.57
N ILE A 553 -15.05 21.73 -2.44
CA ILE A 553 -13.96 22.50 -1.82
C ILE A 553 -13.59 21.77 -0.54
N VAL A 554 -12.34 21.31 -0.44
CA VAL A 554 -11.83 20.63 0.75
C VAL A 554 -10.99 21.61 1.55
N ILE A 555 -11.22 21.70 2.85
CA ILE A 555 -10.51 22.58 3.77
C ILE A 555 -10.18 21.78 5.03
N SER A 556 -8.91 21.81 5.47
CA SER A 556 -8.45 21.10 6.67
C SER A 556 -7.59 22.01 7.54
N ASN A 557 -7.89 22.09 8.83
CA ASN A 557 -7.09 22.76 9.84
C ASN A 557 -6.25 21.75 10.62
N PHE A 558 -4.94 21.84 10.51
CA PHE A 558 -3.97 20.97 11.21
C PHE A 558 -3.51 21.52 12.57
N ASP A 559 -3.95 22.72 12.94
CA ASP A 559 -3.68 23.30 14.25
C ASP A 559 -4.56 22.61 15.30
N ASP A 560 -3.95 22.15 16.39
CA ASP A 560 -4.65 21.47 17.49
C ASP A 560 -5.17 22.40 18.57
N SER A 561 -4.89 23.71 18.44
CA SER A 561 -5.16 24.73 19.48
C SER A 561 -5.93 25.92 18.95
N ASN A 562 -5.69 26.35 17.70
CA ASN A 562 -6.23 27.57 17.16
C ASN A 562 -7.35 27.34 16.14
N SER A 563 -8.44 28.12 16.29
CA SER A 563 -9.47 28.28 15.28
C SER A 563 -9.09 29.43 14.32
N TYR A 564 -9.51 29.31 13.06
CA TYR A 564 -9.29 30.34 12.06
C TYR A 564 -10.61 30.83 11.48
N GLU A 565 -10.68 32.13 11.21
CA GLU A 565 -11.80 32.75 10.48
C GLU A 565 -11.26 33.64 9.37
N PHE A 566 -11.68 33.34 8.13
CA PHE A 566 -11.19 34.02 6.93
C PHE A 566 -12.22 33.92 5.78
N ASN A 567 -12.07 34.80 4.80
CA ASN A 567 -12.82 34.73 3.55
C ASN A 567 -11.99 33.97 2.52
N LEU A 568 -12.29 32.67 2.33
CA LEU A 568 -11.62 31.83 1.34
C LEU A 568 -11.95 32.36 -0.06
N GLU A 569 -10.93 32.65 -0.86
CA GLU A 569 -11.08 33.11 -2.23
C GLU A 569 -10.92 31.97 -3.24
N ILE A 570 -11.81 31.94 -4.23
CA ILE A 570 -11.73 31.03 -5.37
C ILE A 570 -11.34 31.89 -6.59
N PRO A 571 -10.15 31.63 -7.21
CA PRO A 571 -9.64 32.44 -8.32
C PRO A 571 -10.57 32.41 -9.55
N GLN A 572 -10.54 33.49 -10.32
CA GLN A 572 -11.35 33.66 -11.55
C GLN A 572 -11.14 32.49 -12.53
N GLU A 573 -9.90 32.07 -12.74
CA GLU A 573 -9.59 30.97 -13.65
C GLU A 573 -10.33 29.67 -13.24
N LEU A 574 -10.37 29.38 -11.94
CA LEU A 574 -11.05 28.19 -11.42
C LEU A 574 -12.58 28.34 -11.51
N ILE A 575 -13.14 29.51 -11.21
CA ILE A 575 -14.58 29.78 -11.40
C ILE A 575 -15.00 29.52 -12.86
N ASN A 576 -14.18 29.97 -13.81
CA ASN A 576 -14.42 29.73 -15.24
C ASN A 576 -14.31 28.24 -15.59
N THR A 577 -13.30 27.55 -15.08
CA THR A 577 -13.11 26.08 -15.25
C THR A 577 -14.30 25.30 -14.71
N LEU A 578 -14.81 25.68 -13.55
CA LEU A 578 -15.99 25.07 -12.93
C LEU A 578 -17.31 25.47 -13.63
N SER A 579 -17.26 26.36 -14.62
CA SER A 579 -18.43 26.91 -15.35
C SER A 579 -19.48 27.53 -14.43
N LEU A 580 -19.04 28.16 -13.32
CA LEU A 580 -19.90 28.87 -12.39
C LEU A 580 -20.08 30.32 -12.87
N LYS A 581 -21.29 30.86 -12.69
CA LYS A 581 -21.65 32.23 -13.06
C LYS A 581 -21.71 33.12 -11.82
N ASP A 582 -21.68 34.44 -12.03
CA ASP A 582 -21.94 35.40 -10.95
C ASP A 582 -23.27 35.10 -10.28
N GLY A 583 -23.28 35.07 -8.95
CA GLY A 583 -24.43 34.70 -8.14
C GLY A 583 -24.04 34.12 -6.77
N VAL A 584 -25.01 33.59 -6.07
CA VAL A 584 -24.85 32.98 -4.74
C VAL A 584 -25.20 31.51 -4.81
N TYR A 585 -24.26 30.67 -4.46
CA TYR A 585 -24.39 29.23 -4.42
C TYR A 585 -24.38 28.74 -2.98
N THR A 586 -25.23 27.76 -2.65
CA THR A 586 -25.15 27.09 -1.35
C THR A 586 -23.97 26.14 -1.33
N VAL A 587 -23.16 26.17 -0.26
CA VAL A 587 -22.14 25.15 0.02
C VAL A 587 -22.51 24.44 1.31
N LYS A 588 -22.39 23.10 1.30
CA LYS A 588 -22.73 22.24 2.44
C LYS A 588 -21.64 21.24 2.68
N ASP A 589 -21.27 21.03 3.95
CA ASP A 589 -20.31 20.01 4.34
C ASP A 589 -20.92 18.60 4.21
N GLU A 590 -20.25 17.73 3.48
CA GLU A 590 -20.62 16.33 3.27
C GLU A 590 -19.98 15.39 4.31
N LEU A 591 -18.97 15.84 5.07
CA LEU A 591 -18.28 15.02 6.07
C LEU A 591 -19.12 14.84 7.33
N TYR A 592 -19.68 15.93 7.87
CA TYR A 592 -20.53 15.91 9.06
C TYR A 592 -21.96 16.40 8.81
N GLY A 593 -22.21 17.05 7.68
CA GLY A 593 -23.52 17.57 7.27
C GLY A 593 -24.02 18.76 8.10
N LYS A 594 -23.22 19.29 9.01
CA LYS A 594 -23.61 20.34 9.97
C LYS A 594 -23.29 21.75 9.50
N TYR A 595 -22.21 21.93 8.74
CA TYR A 595 -21.77 23.23 8.26
C TYR A 595 -22.45 23.56 6.92
N LYS A 596 -22.97 24.80 6.83
CA LYS A 596 -23.56 25.36 5.62
C LYS A 596 -23.15 26.82 5.50
N SER A 597 -22.77 27.25 4.31
CA SER A 597 -22.37 28.62 3.99
C SER A 597 -22.79 28.98 2.56
N SER A 598 -22.35 30.15 2.09
CA SER A 598 -22.63 30.62 0.73
C SER A 598 -21.33 30.95 0.00
N LEU A 599 -21.18 30.42 -1.20
CA LEU A 599 -20.19 30.87 -2.18
C LEU A 599 -20.78 32.05 -2.96
N ASN A 600 -20.25 33.23 -2.74
CA ASN A 600 -20.63 34.46 -3.46
C ASN A 600 -19.68 34.66 -4.62
N ILE A 601 -20.17 34.65 -5.85
CA ILE A 601 -19.37 34.88 -7.06
C ILE A 601 -19.75 36.26 -7.62
N LYS A 602 -18.74 37.12 -7.77
CA LYS A 602 -18.87 38.44 -8.35
C LYS A 602 -17.65 38.74 -9.24
N ASN A 603 -17.89 39.20 -10.46
CA ASN A 603 -16.85 39.42 -11.47
C ASN A 603 -15.95 38.17 -11.65
N SER A 604 -16.58 37.02 -11.68
CA SER A 604 -15.93 35.68 -11.78
C SER A 604 -14.95 35.36 -10.65
N THR A 605 -14.96 36.03 -9.51
CA THR A 605 -14.19 35.69 -8.30
C THR A 605 -15.16 35.21 -7.22
N GLY A 606 -14.87 34.06 -6.64
CA GLY A 606 -15.69 33.44 -5.60
C GLY A 606 -15.17 33.76 -4.21
N THR A 607 -16.05 33.93 -3.22
CA THR A 607 -15.69 34.16 -1.82
C THR A 607 -16.61 33.37 -0.90
N ILE A 608 -16.03 32.65 0.09
CA ILE A 608 -16.74 31.91 1.13
C ILE A 608 -16.20 32.33 2.48
N ASN A 609 -17.07 32.78 3.40
CA ASN A 609 -16.67 32.96 4.80
C ASN A 609 -16.52 31.58 5.47
N ILE A 610 -15.33 31.30 5.98
CA ILE A 610 -14.97 30.05 6.66
C ILE A 610 -14.62 30.34 8.10
N LYS A 611 -15.22 29.59 9.02
CA LYS A 611 -14.80 29.47 10.42
C LYS A 611 -14.54 28.01 10.71
N ILE A 612 -13.29 27.68 11.02
CA ILE A 612 -12.82 26.30 11.19
C ILE A 612 -12.12 26.14 12.53
N ASN A 613 -12.52 25.12 13.29
CA ASN A 613 -12.00 24.84 14.63
C ASN A 613 -10.68 24.05 14.58
N PRO A 614 -9.99 23.85 15.71
CA PRO A 614 -8.83 22.98 15.80
C PRO A 614 -9.14 21.56 15.28
N LEU A 615 -8.23 21.02 14.43
CA LEU A 615 -8.32 19.68 13.83
C LEU A 615 -9.63 19.40 13.07
N GLU A 616 -10.35 20.44 12.69
CA GLU A 616 -11.58 20.30 11.90
C GLU A 616 -11.28 20.28 10.39
N SER A 617 -12.12 19.59 9.64
CA SER A 617 -12.08 19.60 8.18
C SER A 617 -13.49 19.72 7.60
N PHE A 618 -13.60 20.33 6.43
CA PHE A 618 -14.82 20.40 5.64
C PHE A 618 -14.61 19.82 4.26
N ILE A 619 -15.61 19.11 3.75
CA ILE A 619 -15.75 18.72 2.35
C ILE A 619 -17.01 19.42 1.85
N LEU A 620 -16.84 20.62 1.34
CA LEU A 620 -17.95 21.50 0.93
C LEU A 620 -18.38 21.22 -0.50
N LYS A 621 -19.59 20.67 -0.67
CA LYS A 621 -20.22 20.50 -1.98
C LYS A 621 -20.94 21.78 -2.40
N ILE A 622 -20.76 22.20 -3.65
CA ILE A 622 -21.40 23.37 -4.26
C ILE A 622 -22.71 22.91 -4.90
N TYR A 623 -23.83 23.59 -4.55
CA TYR A 623 -25.19 23.31 -5.05
C TYR A 623 -25.76 24.46 -5.85
#